data_a77e70298a6f1306325f8155067fee4d
#
_entry.id   a77e70298a6f1306325f8155067fee4d
#
_cell.length_a   1.000
_cell.length_b   1.000
_cell.length_c   1.000
_cell.angle_alpha   90.00
_cell.angle_beta   90.00
_cell.angle_gamma   90.00
#
_symmetry.space_group_name_H-M   'P 1'
#
loop_
_entity.id
_entity.type
_entity.pdbx_description
1 polymer ?
#
loop_
_entity_poly.entity_id
_entity_poly.type
_entity_poly.pdbx_seq_one_letter_code
_entity_poly.pdbx_strand_id
1 'polypeptide(L)'
;MSLLFRTATAILAAILSTAPLKADSLEVRVGYVQWHPDQGPVLSNVLPEPEDAGLKGAELGMQDNSTTGKFLGQTYTLESRVADSEAEAMAAFDQLRASGIELFVVNTPAQTLKRMIAKTDADTLLFNAGSKADELRTIECNANLLHTMPSYAMLTDALAQWLNQRRWNEIFLITGPTDDDKVWANAFRRSAKRFGLEVIEDKPWTFDADLRRTASRELPLF
;
A
#
# COMPACT_ATOMS: atom_id res chain seq x y z
N MET A 1 -72.54 -9.02 5.22
CA MET A 1 -71.43 -9.91 4.77
C MET A 1 -70.26 -9.16 4.06
N SER A 2 -70.45 -8.03 3.44
CA SER A 2 -69.37 -7.33 2.70
C SER A 2 -68.38 -6.53 3.57
N LEU A 3 -68.77 -6.06 4.75
CA LEU A 3 -67.90 -5.25 5.62
C LEU A 3 -66.87 -6.11 6.38
N LEU A 4 -67.25 -7.27 6.83
CA LEU A 4 -66.36 -8.24 7.53
C LEU A 4 -65.31 -8.82 6.59
N PHE A 5 -65.61 -8.99 5.30
CA PHE A 5 -64.66 -9.47 4.30
C PHE A 5 -63.62 -8.40 3.96
N ARG A 6 -64.01 -7.14 3.93
CA ARG A 6 -63.10 -6.02 3.65
C ARG A 6 -62.13 -5.75 4.83
N THR A 7 -62.58 -5.92 6.06
CA THR A 7 -61.70 -5.77 7.24
C THR A 7 -60.72 -6.94 7.38
N ALA A 8 -61.11 -8.17 7.06
CA ALA A 8 -60.24 -9.34 7.07
C ALA A 8 -59.14 -9.24 6.01
N THR A 9 -59.45 -8.73 4.78
CA THR A 9 -58.49 -8.54 3.74
C THR A 9 -57.47 -7.43 4.05
N ALA A 10 -57.91 -6.34 4.71
CA ALA A 10 -56.99 -5.26 5.15
C ALA A 10 -56.02 -5.68 6.25
N ILE A 11 -56.49 -6.52 7.20
CA ILE A 11 -55.60 -7.04 8.27
C ILE A 11 -54.59 -8.05 7.70
N LEU A 12 -54.98 -8.90 6.76
CA LEU A 12 -54.06 -9.82 6.09
C LEU A 12 -52.98 -9.11 5.26
N ALA A 13 -53.34 -8.02 4.59
CA ALA A 13 -52.39 -7.18 3.82
C ALA A 13 -51.42 -6.44 4.75
N ALA A 14 -51.84 -6.00 5.94
CA ALA A 14 -51.00 -5.36 6.95
C ALA A 14 -49.98 -6.33 7.61
N ILE A 15 -50.34 -7.60 7.76
CA ILE A 15 -49.44 -8.62 8.31
C ILE A 15 -48.36 -9.03 7.31
N LEU A 16 -48.68 -9.03 6.00
CA LEU A 16 -47.69 -9.31 4.92
C LEU A 16 -46.67 -8.22 4.75
N SER A 17 -46.96 -6.96 5.13
CA SER A 17 -46.04 -5.84 5.03
C SER A 17 -45.04 -5.73 6.19
N THR A 18 -45.15 -6.54 7.25
CA THR A 18 -44.24 -6.56 8.40
C THR A 18 -43.22 -7.70 8.36
N ALA A 19 -43.02 -8.35 7.21
CA ALA A 19 -41.90 -9.29 7.05
C ALA A 19 -40.59 -8.52 7.32
N PRO A 20 -39.78 -8.93 8.30
CA PRO A 20 -38.49 -8.28 8.55
C PRO A 20 -37.68 -8.42 7.27
N LEU A 21 -37.33 -7.29 6.67
CA LEU A 21 -36.28 -7.23 5.64
C LEU A 21 -35.01 -7.70 6.33
N LYS A 22 -34.68 -8.98 6.19
CA LYS A 22 -33.40 -9.51 6.61
C LYS A 22 -32.39 -8.90 5.64
N ALA A 23 -31.65 -7.90 6.10
CA ALA A 23 -30.51 -7.42 5.37
C ALA A 23 -29.55 -8.61 5.20
N ASP A 24 -29.22 -8.97 3.98
CA ASP A 24 -28.22 -10.00 3.72
C ASP A 24 -26.94 -9.57 4.41
N SER A 25 -26.39 -10.43 5.25
CA SER A 25 -25.11 -10.18 5.91
C SER A 25 -24.02 -10.23 4.84
N LEU A 26 -23.28 -9.13 4.68
CA LEU A 26 -22.13 -9.07 3.79
C LEU A 26 -20.88 -9.54 4.54
N GLU A 27 -20.25 -10.59 4.05
CA GLU A 27 -18.93 -11.01 4.52
C GLU A 27 -17.86 -10.47 3.57
N VAL A 28 -16.94 -9.68 4.12
CA VAL A 28 -15.79 -9.11 3.39
C VAL A 28 -14.53 -9.79 3.90
N ARG A 29 -13.94 -10.64 3.06
CA ARG A 29 -12.69 -11.34 3.34
C ARG A 29 -11.55 -10.64 2.62
N VAL A 30 -10.49 -10.28 3.37
CA VAL A 30 -9.31 -9.60 2.84
C VAL A 30 -8.08 -10.45 3.10
N GLY A 31 -7.31 -10.73 2.08
CA GLY A 31 -5.99 -11.33 2.18
C GLY A 31 -4.92 -10.26 2.41
N TYR A 32 -4.02 -10.49 3.34
CA TYR A 32 -2.83 -9.66 3.51
C TYR A 32 -1.59 -10.50 3.22
N VAL A 33 -0.77 -10.04 2.27
CA VAL A 33 0.49 -10.71 1.93
C VAL A 33 1.63 -9.72 2.04
N GLN A 34 2.62 -10.06 2.87
CA GLN A 34 3.83 -9.26 3.08
C GLN A 34 5.08 -10.08 2.82
N TRP A 35 6.03 -9.47 2.13
CA TRP A 35 7.40 -9.92 2.00
C TRP A 35 8.30 -8.76 1.60
N HIS A 36 9.45 -8.67 2.26
CA HIS A 36 10.52 -7.75 1.89
C HIS A 36 11.85 -8.49 1.89
N PRO A 37 12.76 -8.21 0.95
CA PRO A 37 14.11 -8.75 0.99
C PRO A 37 14.83 -8.26 2.25
N ASP A 38 15.68 -9.11 2.81
CA ASP A 38 16.54 -8.74 3.92
C ASP A 38 17.45 -7.56 3.51
N GLN A 39 17.39 -6.48 4.24
CA GLN A 39 18.20 -5.28 4.00
C GLN A 39 19.55 -5.33 4.74
N GLY A 40 19.82 -6.44 5.41
CA GLY A 40 21.02 -6.61 6.20
C GLY A 40 20.99 -5.84 7.54
N PRO A 41 22.07 -5.88 8.32
CA PRO A 41 22.10 -5.28 9.64
C PRO A 41 22.02 -3.75 9.57
N VAL A 42 21.17 -3.17 10.41
CA VAL A 42 21.09 -1.72 10.60
C VAL A 42 22.34 -1.25 11.32
N LEU A 43 23.21 -0.53 10.60
CA LEU A 43 24.52 -0.05 11.10
C LEU A 43 24.45 1.31 11.83
N SER A 44 23.26 1.81 12.14
CA SER A 44 23.08 3.11 12.79
C SER A 44 22.24 3.00 14.07
N ASN A 45 22.21 4.07 14.86
CA ASN A 45 21.35 4.18 16.04
C ASN A 45 19.85 4.36 15.67
N VAL A 46 19.49 4.13 14.41
CA VAL A 46 18.09 4.12 13.96
C VAL A 46 17.49 2.80 14.40
N LEU A 47 16.34 2.85 15.07
CA LEU A 47 15.61 1.65 15.42
C LEU A 47 15.17 0.94 14.12
N PRO A 48 15.35 -0.38 14.03
CA PRO A 48 14.84 -1.13 12.88
C PRO A 48 13.32 -1.00 12.82
N GLU A 49 12.80 -1.07 11.61
CA GLU A 49 11.35 -1.16 11.42
C GLU A 49 10.83 -2.45 12.06
N PRO A 50 9.71 -2.42 12.81
CA PRO A 50 9.13 -3.63 13.39
C PRO A 50 8.77 -4.65 12.30
N GLU A 51 9.00 -5.93 12.56
CA GLU A 51 8.70 -7.02 11.59
C GLU A 51 7.21 -7.09 11.22
N ASP A 52 6.34 -6.62 12.11
CA ASP A 52 4.89 -6.55 11.90
C ASP A 52 4.40 -5.18 11.39
N ALA A 53 5.33 -4.30 11.01
CA ALA A 53 4.98 -3.04 10.35
C ALA A 53 4.16 -3.33 9.08
N GLY A 54 3.08 -2.58 8.88
CA GLY A 54 2.12 -2.82 7.82
C GLY A 54 1.01 -3.81 8.22
N LEU A 55 1.34 -4.99 8.76
CA LEU A 55 0.34 -5.94 9.26
C LEU A 55 -0.51 -5.32 10.38
N LYS A 56 0.12 -4.66 11.36
CA LYS A 56 -0.62 -3.99 12.45
C LYS A 56 -1.53 -2.87 11.95
N GLY A 57 -1.13 -2.17 10.89
CA GLY A 57 -1.99 -1.20 10.23
C GLY A 57 -3.20 -1.84 9.56
N ALA A 58 -3.01 -2.98 8.90
CA ALA A 58 -4.09 -3.74 8.29
C ALA A 58 -5.07 -4.30 9.36
N GLU A 59 -4.55 -4.86 10.45
CA GLU A 59 -5.36 -5.35 11.59
C GLU A 59 -6.21 -4.22 12.19
N LEU A 60 -5.61 -3.04 12.42
CA LEU A 60 -6.33 -1.87 12.94
C LEU A 60 -7.43 -1.42 11.98
N GLY A 61 -7.14 -1.33 10.68
CA GLY A 61 -8.13 -0.97 9.67
C GLY A 61 -9.31 -1.95 9.63
N MET A 62 -9.05 -3.24 9.78
CA MET A 62 -10.12 -4.26 9.86
C MET A 62 -10.94 -4.14 11.14
N GLN A 63 -10.30 -3.85 12.28
CA GLN A 63 -10.99 -3.63 13.54
C GLN A 63 -11.92 -2.41 13.46
N ASP A 64 -11.46 -1.30 12.91
CA ASP A 64 -12.25 -0.08 12.74
C ASP A 64 -13.47 -0.33 11.83
N ASN A 65 -13.26 -0.99 10.69
CA ASN A 65 -14.35 -1.36 9.78
C ASN A 65 -15.34 -2.33 10.44
N SER A 66 -14.87 -3.30 11.22
CA SER A 66 -15.73 -4.25 11.94
C SER A 66 -16.61 -3.55 12.97
N THR A 67 -16.14 -2.47 13.58
CA THR A 67 -16.92 -1.70 14.55
C THR A 67 -18.15 -1.07 13.89
N THR A 68 -17.99 -0.43 12.76
CA THR A 68 -19.09 0.16 11.98
C THR A 68 -19.92 -0.92 11.28
N GLY A 69 -19.27 -1.94 10.75
CA GLY A 69 -19.88 -3.04 10.00
C GLY A 69 -20.95 -3.80 10.79
N LYS A 70 -20.75 -3.98 12.11
CA LYS A 70 -21.75 -4.63 12.98
C LYS A 70 -23.13 -3.99 12.90
N PHE A 71 -23.20 -2.67 12.74
CA PHE A 71 -24.47 -1.94 12.60
C PHE A 71 -25.07 -2.05 11.21
N LEU A 72 -24.25 -2.38 10.20
CA LEU A 72 -24.65 -2.50 8.80
C LEU A 72 -24.87 -3.97 8.38
N GLY A 73 -24.75 -4.93 9.28
CA GLY A 73 -24.79 -6.36 8.93
C GLY A 73 -23.58 -6.83 8.13
N GLN A 74 -22.43 -6.16 8.29
CA GLN A 74 -21.18 -6.49 7.60
C GLN A 74 -20.19 -7.15 8.55
N THR A 75 -19.51 -8.18 8.08
CA THR A 75 -18.44 -8.88 8.81
C THR A 75 -17.15 -8.76 8.00
N TYR A 76 -16.07 -8.34 8.67
CA TYR A 76 -14.76 -8.17 8.05
C TYR A 76 -13.77 -9.17 8.64
N THR A 77 -13.06 -9.91 7.79
CA THR A 77 -12.03 -10.88 8.18
C THR A 77 -10.73 -10.62 7.43
N LEU A 78 -9.60 -10.69 8.15
CA LEU A 78 -8.26 -10.57 7.60
C LEU A 78 -7.55 -11.91 7.68
N GLU A 79 -7.12 -12.41 6.52
CA GLU A 79 -6.26 -13.59 6.44
C GLU A 79 -4.84 -13.17 6.04
N SER A 80 -3.96 -13.08 7.04
CA SER A 80 -2.60 -12.55 6.85
C SER A 80 -1.56 -13.64 6.65
N ARG A 81 -0.59 -13.34 5.80
CA ARG A 81 0.63 -14.12 5.57
C ARG A 81 1.81 -13.16 5.48
N VAL A 82 2.74 -13.31 6.41
CA VAL A 82 4.08 -12.69 6.34
C VAL A 82 5.03 -13.79 5.92
N ALA A 83 5.74 -13.58 4.83
CA ALA A 83 6.59 -14.57 4.18
C ALA A 83 8.07 -14.20 4.32
N ASP A 84 8.94 -15.20 4.45
CA ASP A 84 10.38 -15.04 4.54
C ASP A 84 11.06 -15.02 3.16
N SER A 85 10.32 -15.33 2.11
CA SER A 85 10.82 -15.34 0.74
C SER A 85 9.75 -14.93 -0.27
N GLU A 86 10.20 -14.50 -1.46
CA GLU A 86 9.29 -14.22 -2.57
C GLU A 86 8.47 -15.45 -2.96
N ALA A 87 9.09 -16.63 -2.96
CA ALA A 87 8.42 -17.87 -3.32
C ALA A 87 7.28 -18.20 -2.34
N GLU A 88 7.50 -18.01 -1.04
CA GLU A 88 6.46 -18.17 -0.02
C GLU A 88 5.36 -17.13 -0.16
N ALA A 89 5.69 -15.88 -0.43
CA ALA A 89 4.70 -14.82 -0.66
C ALA A 89 3.80 -15.15 -1.86
N MET A 90 4.39 -15.65 -2.96
CA MET A 90 3.65 -16.08 -4.13
C MET A 90 2.76 -17.30 -3.84
N ALA A 91 3.26 -18.29 -3.09
CA ALA A 91 2.49 -19.46 -2.69
C ALA A 91 1.33 -19.08 -1.75
N ALA A 92 1.59 -18.17 -0.80
CA ALA A 92 0.56 -17.66 0.11
C ALA A 92 -0.55 -16.91 -0.67
N PHE A 93 -0.18 -16.09 -1.63
CA PHE A 93 -1.14 -15.41 -2.51
C PHE A 93 -2.01 -16.41 -3.28
N ASP A 94 -1.40 -17.44 -3.90
CA ASP A 94 -2.12 -18.47 -4.64
C ASP A 94 -3.07 -19.27 -3.72
N GLN A 95 -2.65 -19.61 -2.50
CA GLN A 95 -3.48 -20.33 -1.51
C GLN A 95 -4.69 -19.50 -1.07
N LEU A 96 -4.48 -18.21 -0.77
CA LEU A 96 -5.56 -17.31 -0.35
C LEU A 96 -6.56 -17.10 -1.50
N ARG A 97 -6.11 -16.96 -2.74
CA ARG A 97 -7.00 -16.90 -3.91
C ARG A 97 -7.80 -18.21 -4.08
N ALA A 98 -7.14 -19.36 -3.94
CA ALA A 98 -7.80 -20.66 -4.03
C ALA A 98 -8.86 -20.86 -2.93
N SER A 99 -8.75 -20.16 -1.79
CA SER A 99 -9.79 -20.15 -0.74
C SER A 99 -10.96 -19.19 -1.02
N GLY A 100 -10.94 -18.49 -2.19
CA GLY A 100 -12.00 -17.59 -2.61
C GLY A 100 -11.85 -16.16 -2.09
N ILE A 101 -10.64 -15.73 -1.73
CA ILE A 101 -10.35 -14.32 -1.42
C ILE A 101 -10.10 -13.57 -2.72
N GLU A 102 -10.81 -12.46 -2.88
CA GLU A 102 -10.75 -11.60 -4.06
C GLU A 102 -10.11 -10.24 -3.77
N LEU A 103 -10.09 -9.81 -2.51
CA LEU A 103 -9.53 -8.53 -2.08
C LEU A 103 -8.21 -8.76 -1.34
N PHE A 104 -7.13 -8.13 -1.82
CA PHE A 104 -5.79 -8.31 -1.25
C PHE A 104 -5.12 -6.99 -0.93
N VAL A 105 -4.58 -6.87 0.28
CA VAL A 105 -3.59 -5.86 0.63
C VAL A 105 -2.20 -6.49 0.47
N VAL A 106 -1.40 -5.93 -0.42
CA VAL A 106 -0.09 -6.49 -0.79
C VAL A 106 1.01 -5.51 -0.38
N ASN A 107 1.85 -5.96 0.55
CA ASN A 107 3.02 -5.23 1.05
C ASN A 107 4.31 -5.95 0.60
N THR A 108 4.65 -5.76 -0.68
CA THR A 108 5.79 -6.42 -1.33
C THR A 108 6.53 -5.46 -2.27
N PRO A 109 7.79 -5.79 -2.68
CA PRO A 109 8.48 -5.07 -3.74
C PRO A 109 7.72 -5.10 -5.07
N ALA A 110 8.03 -4.13 -5.94
CA ALA A 110 7.35 -3.96 -7.22
C ALA A 110 7.35 -5.22 -8.09
N GLN A 111 8.47 -5.94 -8.16
CA GLN A 111 8.59 -7.13 -9.01
C GLN A 111 7.67 -8.25 -8.57
N THR A 112 7.60 -8.50 -7.26
CA THR A 112 6.68 -9.49 -6.68
C THR A 112 5.23 -9.10 -6.92
N LEU A 113 4.90 -7.83 -6.70
CA LEU A 113 3.56 -7.30 -6.97
C LEU A 113 3.16 -7.48 -8.44
N LYS A 114 4.06 -7.20 -9.40
CA LYS A 114 3.82 -7.45 -10.84
C LYS A 114 3.52 -8.92 -11.14
N ARG A 115 4.24 -9.84 -10.50
CA ARG A 115 3.98 -11.29 -10.65
C ARG A 115 2.62 -11.68 -10.08
N MET A 116 2.20 -11.08 -8.96
CA MET A 116 0.87 -11.31 -8.38
C MET A 116 -0.21 -10.77 -9.31
N ILE A 117 -0.06 -9.54 -9.83
CA ILE A 117 -0.99 -8.94 -10.79
C ILE A 117 -1.17 -9.83 -12.03
N ALA A 118 -0.09 -10.40 -12.56
CA ALA A 118 -0.15 -11.28 -13.72
C ALA A 118 -0.97 -12.56 -13.50
N LYS A 119 -1.27 -12.89 -12.25
CA LYS A 119 -2.10 -14.05 -11.87
C LYS A 119 -3.55 -13.67 -11.54
N THR A 120 -3.88 -12.38 -11.48
CA THR A 120 -5.26 -11.93 -11.16
C THR A 120 -6.19 -12.14 -12.34
N ASP A 121 -7.44 -12.38 -12.03
CA ASP A 121 -8.58 -12.35 -12.93
C ASP A 121 -9.38 -11.05 -12.73
N ALA A 122 -10.50 -10.90 -13.41
CA ALA A 122 -11.32 -9.69 -13.35
C ALA A 122 -11.91 -9.42 -11.95
N ASP A 123 -12.08 -10.45 -11.14
CA ASP A 123 -12.72 -10.38 -9.83
C ASP A 123 -11.72 -10.11 -8.70
N THR A 124 -10.42 -10.34 -8.95
CA THR A 124 -9.37 -10.12 -7.94
C THR A 124 -8.85 -8.68 -7.94
N LEU A 125 -8.90 -7.99 -6.81
CA LEU A 125 -8.44 -6.61 -6.63
C LEU A 125 -7.29 -6.55 -5.63
N LEU A 126 -6.18 -5.93 -6.04
CA LEU A 126 -4.99 -5.74 -5.22
C LEU A 126 -4.85 -4.28 -4.76
N PHE A 127 -4.60 -4.10 -3.46
CA PHE A 127 -4.26 -2.82 -2.86
C PHE A 127 -2.76 -2.81 -2.56
N ASN A 128 -2.00 -2.06 -3.33
CA ASN A 128 -0.57 -1.90 -3.14
C ASN A 128 -0.28 -1.05 -1.89
N ALA A 129 0.29 -1.66 -0.88
CA ALA A 129 0.71 -1.02 0.37
C ALA A 129 2.25 -1.02 0.56
N GLY A 130 3.02 -1.64 -0.33
CA GLY A 130 4.47 -1.79 -0.21
C GLY A 130 5.28 -1.03 -1.26
N SER A 131 4.87 -1.04 -2.51
CA SER A 131 5.69 -0.51 -3.62
C SER A 131 5.39 0.94 -3.96
N LYS A 132 6.44 1.76 -3.98
CA LYS A 132 6.40 3.17 -4.43
C LYS A 132 6.73 3.35 -5.92
N ALA A 133 6.93 2.27 -6.64
CA ALA A 133 7.37 2.29 -8.04
C ALA A 133 6.39 3.06 -8.95
N ASP A 134 6.92 4.03 -9.69
CA ASP A 134 6.12 4.92 -10.54
C ASP A 134 5.56 4.21 -11.77
N GLU A 135 6.27 3.20 -12.29
CA GLU A 135 5.83 2.41 -13.44
C GLU A 135 4.50 1.71 -13.22
N LEU A 136 4.20 1.29 -11.99
CA LEU A 136 2.92 0.66 -11.64
C LEU A 136 1.70 1.58 -11.79
N ARG A 137 1.93 2.89 -11.92
CA ARG A 137 0.90 3.93 -12.13
C ARG A 137 0.93 4.51 -13.53
N THR A 138 1.88 4.13 -14.34
CA THR A 138 2.12 4.68 -15.67
C THR A 138 2.11 3.60 -16.73
N ILE A 139 3.28 3.15 -17.17
CA ILE A 139 3.43 2.20 -18.27
C ILE A 139 2.97 0.77 -17.95
N GLU A 140 2.95 0.40 -16.67
CA GLU A 140 2.52 -0.91 -16.17
C GLU A 140 1.25 -0.80 -15.33
N CYS A 141 0.45 0.22 -15.56
CA CYS A 141 -0.82 0.42 -14.89
C CYS A 141 -1.78 -0.75 -15.18
N ASN A 142 -2.44 -1.23 -14.14
CA ASN A 142 -3.39 -2.33 -14.23
C ASN A 142 -4.72 -1.95 -13.54
N ALA A 143 -5.85 -2.30 -14.15
CA ALA A 143 -7.17 -1.97 -13.63
C ALA A 143 -7.49 -2.63 -12.28
N ASN A 144 -6.85 -3.77 -12.00
CA ASN A 144 -7.04 -4.53 -10.77
C ASN A 144 -6.04 -4.13 -9.66
N LEU A 145 -5.25 -3.06 -9.88
CA LEU A 145 -4.29 -2.56 -8.91
C LEU A 145 -4.65 -1.16 -8.43
N LEU A 146 -4.99 -1.05 -7.17
CA LEU A 146 -5.17 0.22 -6.47
C LEU A 146 -3.95 0.52 -5.60
N HIS A 147 -3.66 1.79 -5.36
CA HIS A 147 -2.50 2.22 -4.60
C HIS A 147 -2.93 2.99 -3.35
N THR A 148 -2.53 2.51 -2.18
CA THR A 148 -2.84 3.12 -0.88
C THR A 148 -1.74 4.02 -0.35
N MET A 149 -0.59 4.07 -1.03
CA MET A 149 0.59 4.85 -0.65
C MET A 149 1.07 5.72 -1.81
N PRO A 150 1.76 6.84 -1.55
CA PRO A 150 2.31 7.68 -2.61
C PRO A 150 3.48 6.99 -3.35
N SER A 151 3.66 7.33 -4.63
CA SER A 151 4.82 6.89 -5.40
C SER A 151 6.07 7.75 -5.11
N TYR A 152 7.24 7.30 -5.60
CA TYR A 152 8.46 8.09 -5.54
C TYR A 152 8.29 9.46 -6.20
N ALA A 153 7.66 9.52 -7.37
CA ALA A 153 7.36 10.77 -8.05
C ALA A 153 6.50 11.71 -7.21
N MET A 154 5.45 11.20 -6.56
CA MET A 154 4.57 12.01 -5.72
C MET A 154 5.30 12.59 -4.51
N LEU A 155 6.13 11.76 -3.85
CA LEU A 155 6.91 12.18 -2.69
C LEU A 155 7.95 13.24 -3.06
N THR A 156 8.69 13.03 -4.17
CA THR A 156 9.71 13.96 -4.62
C THR A 156 9.13 15.23 -5.22
N ASP A 157 7.96 15.18 -5.86
CA ASP A 157 7.23 16.36 -6.30
C ASP A 157 6.79 17.23 -5.11
N ALA A 158 6.29 16.62 -4.04
CA ALA A 158 5.92 17.34 -2.82
C ALA A 158 7.14 18.02 -2.16
N LEU A 159 8.26 17.29 -2.06
CA LEU A 159 9.52 17.83 -1.54
C LEU A 159 10.03 19.00 -2.40
N ALA A 160 10.08 18.82 -3.71
CA ALA A 160 10.57 19.85 -4.62
C ALA A 160 9.72 21.11 -4.60
N GLN A 161 8.40 20.98 -4.51
CA GLN A 161 7.48 22.13 -4.35
C GLN A 161 7.74 22.87 -3.03
N TRP A 162 7.94 22.13 -1.94
CA TRP A 162 8.22 22.74 -0.64
C TRP A 162 9.57 23.46 -0.64
N LEU A 163 10.63 22.87 -1.21
CA LEU A 163 11.93 23.50 -1.34
C LEU A 163 11.86 24.79 -2.18
N ASN A 164 11.17 24.76 -3.32
CA ASN A 164 10.95 25.93 -4.15
C ASN A 164 10.18 27.05 -3.40
N GLN A 165 9.14 26.70 -2.64
CA GLN A 165 8.41 27.66 -1.82
C GLN A 165 9.32 28.34 -0.78
N ARG A 166 10.29 27.60 -0.25
CA ARG A 166 11.31 28.11 0.68
C ARG A 166 12.42 28.89 -0.01
N ARG A 167 12.44 28.92 -1.35
CA ARG A 167 13.51 29.48 -2.18
C ARG A 167 14.86 28.79 -1.99
N TRP A 168 14.84 27.53 -1.62
CA TRP A 168 16.01 26.67 -1.56
C TRP A 168 16.16 25.96 -2.91
N ASN A 169 16.65 26.71 -3.88
CA ASN A 169 16.63 26.27 -5.27
C ASN A 169 17.92 25.57 -5.71
N GLU A 170 18.99 25.70 -4.92
CA GLU A 170 20.27 25.03 -5.16
C GLU A 170 20.35 23.79 -4.28
N ILE A 171 20.53 22.62 -4.89
CA ILE A 171 20.45 21.34 -4.23
C ILE A 171 21.77 20.60 -4.36
N PHE A 172 22.31 20.14 -3.25
CA PHE A 172 23.34 19.13 -3.20
C PHE A 172 22.68 17.76 -3.01
N LEU A 173 22.78 16.89 -4.02
CA LEU A 173 22.16 15.55 -3.99
C LEU A 173 23.21 14.49 -3.68
N ILE A 174 22.97 13.71 -2.64
CA ILE A 174 23.75 12.53 -2.32
C ILE A 174 22.91 11.29 -2.62
N THR A 175 23.42 10.42 -3.48
CA THR A 175 22.75 9.19 -3.88
C THR A 175 23.43 7.99 -3.23
N GLY A 176 22.67 7.19 -2.47
CA GLY A 176 23.16 5.94 -1.89
C GLY A 176 23.43 4.85 -2.94
N PRO A 177 24.07 3.74 -2.54
CA PRO A 177 24.56 2.72 -3.46
C PRO A 177 23.49 1.74 -3.94
N THR A 178 22.35 1.62 -3.24
CA THR A 178 21.32 0.64 -3.55
C THR A 178 20.53 1.03 -4.80
N ASP A 179 19.87 0.09 -5.42
CA ASP A 179 19.03 0.38 -6.57
C ASP A 179 17.80 1.22 -6.18
N ASP A 180 17.29 1.05 -4.97
CA ASP A 180 16.21 1.88 -4.43
C ASP A 180 16.65 3.33 -4.25
N ASP A 181 17.87 3.58 -3.75
CA ASP A 181 18.45 4.92 -3.65
C ASP A 181 18.55 5.60 -5.03
N LYS A 182 18.95 4.85 -6.05
CA LYS A 182 19.03 5.36 -7.43
C LYS A 182 17.64 5.72 -7.98
N VAL A 183 16.63 4.89 -7.68
CA VAL A 183 15.24 5.19 -8.08
C VAL A 183 14.76 6.47 -7.40
N TRP A 184 15.00 6.62 -6.10
CA TRP A 184 14.69 7.85 -5.35
C TRP A 184 15.38 9.07 -5.94
N ALA A 185 16.68 8.98 -6.20
CA ALA A 185 17.47 10.08 -6.77
C ALA A 185 16.98 10.46 -8.17
N ASN A 186 16.64 9.48 -9.01
CA ASN A 186 16.10 9.74 -10.35
C ASN A 186 14.73 10.42 -10.27
N ALA A 187 13.85 9.99 -9.38
CA ALA A 187 12.57 10.65 -9.15
C ALA A 187 12.77 12.09 -8.67
N PHE A 188 13.73 12.33 -7.77
CA PHE A 188 14.04 13.70 -7.31
C PHE A 188 14.61 14.57 -8.41
N ARG A 189 15.56 14.09 -9.24
CA ARG A 189 16.10 14.86 -10.39
C ARG A 189 15.00 15.29 -11.35
N ARG A 190 14.04 14.38 -11.61
CA ARG A 190 12.85 14.70 -12.41
C ARG A 190 12.02 15.82 -11.76
N SER A 191 11.77 15.73 -10.47
CA SER A 191 10.98 16.73 -9.72
C SER A 191 11.72 18.06 -9.62
N ALA A 192 13.04 18.05 -9.37
CA ALA A 192 13.87 19.25 -9.36
C ALA A 192 13.74 20.02 -10.69
N LYS A 193 13.91 19.33 -11.81
CA LYS A 193 13.73 19.93 -13.15
C LYS A 193 12.30 20.49 -13.35
N ARG A 194 11.28 19.76 -12.88
CA ARG A 194 9.87 20.15 -13.02
C ARG A 194 9.53 21.40 -12.24
N PHE A 195 10.10 21.56 -11.05
CA PHE A 195 9.77 22.64 -10.12
C PHE A 195 10.85 23.74 -10.05
N GLY A 196 11.79 23.76 -10.98
CA GLY A 196 12.77 24.84 -11.12
C GLY A 196 13.85 24.84 -10.04
N LEU A 197 14.20 23.66 -9.51
CA LEU A 197 15.36 23.50 -8.65
C LEU A 197 16.58 23.12 -9.49
N GLU A 198 17.76 23.55 -9.08
CA GLU A 198 19.04 23.24 -9.68
C GLU A 198 19.80 22.26 -8.79
N VAL A 199 20.14 21.09 -9.33
CA VAL A 199 21.03 20.15 -8.65
C VAL A 199 22.46 20.57 -9.01
N ILE A 200 23.09 21.36 -8.13
CA ILE A 200 24.43 21.94 -8.34
C ILE A 200 25.53 20.89 -8.18
N GLU A 201 25.30 19.86 -7.38
CA GLU A 201 26.20 18.73 -7.22
C GLU A 201 25.39 17.45 -7.04
N ASP A 202 25.83 16.38 -7.69
CA ASP A 202 25.21 15.05 -7.61
C ASP A 202 26.32 14.04 -7.30
N LYS A 203 26.36 13.57 -6.04
CA LYS A 203 27.44 12.77 -5.51
C LYS A 203 26.96 11.38 -5.13
N PRO A 204 27.55 10.31 -5.71
CA PRO A 204 27.28 8.97 -5.23
C PRO A 204 27.96 8.73 -3.89
N TRP A 205 27.22 8.13 -2.95
CA TRP A 205 27.78 7.67 -1.69
C TRP A 205 28.30 6.24 -1.86
N THR A 206 29.60 6.07 -1.59
CA THR A 206 30.18 4.73 -1.51
C THR A 206 30.18 4.25 -0.06
N PHE A 207 29.49 3.14 0.18
CA PHE A 207 29.43 2.54 1.50
C PHE A 207 30.77 1.84 1.79
N ASP A 208 31.62 2.46 2.64
CA ASP A 208 32.83 1.84 3.13
C ASP A 208 32.64 1.39 4.58
N ALA A 209 33.30 0.33 4.99
CA ALA A 209 33.22 -0.25 6.33
C ALA A 209 33.56 0.74 7.46
N ASP A 210 34.25 1.84 7.15
CA ASP A 210 34.55 2.94 8.08
C ASP A 210 33.67 4.17 7.77
N LEU A 211 32.40 4.11 8.16
CA LEU A 211 31.42 5.19 7.98
C LEU A 211 31.90 6.56 8.50
N ARG A 212 32.73 6.60 9.53
CA ARG A 212 33.26 7.87 10.10
C ARG A 212 34.27 8.50 9.18
N ARG A 213 35.13 7.71 8.52
CA ARG A 213 36.09 8.22 7.54
C ARG A 213 35.47 8.67 6.26
N THR A 214 34.50 7.93 5.78
CA THR A 214 33.80 8.23 4.52
C THR A 214 32.94 9.47 4.67
N ALA A 215 32.17 9.62 5.73
CA ALA A 215 31.35 10.81 5.99
C ALA A 215 32.18 12.11 6.03
N SER A 216 33.38 12.07 6.68
CA SER A 216 34.22 13.26 6.79
C SER A 216 34.93 13.65 5.49
N ARG A 217 35.08 12.71 4.52
CA ARG A 217 35.73 12.98 3.23
C ARG A 217 34.76 13.40 2.14
N GLU A 218 33.52 12.97 2.25
CA GLU A 218 32.53 13.09 1.17
C GLU A 218 31.51 14.21 1.39
N LEU A 219 31.33 14.67 2.62
CA LEU A 219 30.55 15.86 2.88
C LEU A 219 31.38 17.11 2.57
N PRO A 220 30.86 18.06 1.79
CA PRO A 220 31.56 19.33 1.60
C PRO A 220 31.69 20.01 2.97
N LEU A 221 32.88 20.50 3.26
CA LEU A 221 33.09 21.46 4.33
C LEU A 221 32.54 22.80 3.85
N PHE A 222 31.39 23.19 4.37
CA PHE A 222 30.82 24.52 4.16
C PHE A 222 31.53 25.53 5.08
#